data_8e1aa6a5c15d64c361548284c62f8096
#
_entry.id   8e1aa6a5c15d64c361548284c62f8096
#
_cell.length_a   1.000
_cell.length_b   1.000
_cell.length_c   1.000
_cell.angle_alpha   90.00
_cell.angle_beta   90.00
_cell.angle_gamma   90.00
#
_symmetry.space_group_name_H-M   'P 1'
#
loop_
_entity.id
_entity.type
_entity.pdbx_description
1 polymer ?
#
loop_
_entity_poly.entity_id
_entity_poly.type
_entity_poly.pdbx_seq_one_letter_code
_entity_poly.pdbx_strand_id
1 'polypeptide(L)'
;MAKTIKLPADLRDWKVTSFVGEDNGCEVYKVSRKIDKNTAQNAILRHAFVGKSNYTDEHAEYFTEEADFIESVKELDGISNYLDVYVQDNQNKKTCDLYIFTEELTSLEELMKTKTFAEDEVVDFGIQMSEMLEALEAKNIFHGNISPKNIFVTADGRYKIGGFTDFEGKITDTSFVAPEVY
;
A
#
# COMPACT_ATOMS: atom_id res chain seq x y z
N MET A 1 -15.40 -20.52 0.16
CA MET A 1 -15.34 -20.23 -1.29
C MET A 1 -14.26 -19.17 -1.50
N ALA A 2 -13.43 -19.29 -2.53
CA ALA A 2 -12.45 -18.23 -2.81
C ALA A 2 -13.21 -16.95 -3.17
N LYS A 3 -12.95 -15.86 -2.45
CA LYS A 3 -13.52 -14.53 -2.73
C LYS A 3 -12.91 -14.05 -4.04
N THR A 4 -13.71 -13.65 -5.00
CA THR A 4 -13.25 -13.15 -6.30
C THR A 4 -13.80 -11.77 -6.54
N ILE A 5 -12.96 -10.86 -7.03
CA ILE A 5 -13.36 -9.51 -7.43
C ILE A 5 -13.33 -9.40 -8.95
N LYS A 6 -14.27 -8.67 -9.51
CA LYS A 6 -14.28 -8.30 -10.92
C LYS A 6 -13.74 -6.88 -11.07
N LEU A 7 -12.59 -6.76 -11.67
CA LEU A 7 -11.97 -5.45 -11.90
C LEU A 7 -12.74 -4.64 -12.96
N PRO A 8 -12.77 -3.30 -12.83
CA PRO A 8 -13.29 -2.38 -13.83
C PRO A 8 -12.63 -2.54 -15.21
N ALA A 9 -13.28 -2.04 -16.24
CA ALA A 9 -12.77 -2.13 -17.61
C ALA A 9 -11.43 -1.39 -17.79
N ASP A 10 -11.20 -0.33 -17.03
CA ASP A 10 -9.98 0.47 -17.04
C ASP A 10 -8.77 -0.30 -16.44
N LEU A 11 -9.05 -1.28 -15.59
CA LEU A 11 -8.05 -2.16 -14.94
C LEU A 11 -7.96 -3.57 -15.58
N ARG A 12 -8.49 -3.74 -16.79
CA ARG A 12 -8.59 -5.04 -17.47
C ARG A 12 -7.26 -5.74 -17.74
N ASP A 13 -6.16 -5.00 -17.75
CA ASP A 13 -4.82 -5.57 -17.97
C ASP A 13 -4.35 -6.36 -16.74
N TRP A 14 -4.89 -6.03 -15.58
CA TRP A 14 -4.66 -6.78 -14.35
C TRP A 14 -5.58 -8.01 -14.25
N LYS A 15 -5.02 -9.12 -13.81
CA LYS A 15 -5.76 -10.37 -13.54
C LYS A 15 -5.60 -10.75 -12.08
N VAL A 16 -6.71 -10.96 -11.41
CA VAL A 16 -6.72 -11.50 -10.04
C VAL A 16 -6.29 -12.96 -10.08
N THR A 17 -5.27 -13.30 -9.32
CA THR A 17 -4.72 -14.66 -9.23
C THR A 17 -5.18 -15.39 -7.97
N SER A 18 -5.23 -14.68 -6.83
CA SER A 18 -5.74 -15.25 -5.57
C SER A 18 -6.20 -14.16 -4.60
N PHE A 19 -7.13 -14.53 -3.72
CA PHE A 19 -7.48 -13.76 -2.54
C PHE A 19 -6.49 -14.10 -1.42
N VAL A 20 -5.93 -13.07 -0.76
CA VAL A 20 -4.96 -13.22 0.33
C VAL A 20 -5.65 -13.14 1.69
N GLY A 21 -6.53 -12.17 1.87
CA GLY A 21 -7.20 -11.89 3.14
C GLY A 21 -7.80 -10.50 3.18
N GLU A 22 -8.07 -10.03 4.39
CA GLU A 22 -8.50 -8.67 4.67
C GLU A 22 -7.48 -8.01 5.58
N ASP A 23 -7.16 -6.75 5.32
CA ASP A 23 -6.22 -5.94 6.09
C ASP A 23 -6.66 -4.48 6.08
N ASN A 24 -6.82 -3.89 7.28
CA ASN A 24 -7.21 -2.49 7.47
C ASN A 24 -8.41 -2.07 6.61
N GLY A 25 -9.52 -2.84 6.66
CA GLY A 25 -10.73 -2.52 5.90
C GLY A 25 -10.67 -2.78 4.40
N CYS A 26 -9.53 -3.27 3.89
CA CYS A 26 -9.36 -3.62 2.49
C CYS A 26 -9.36 -5.13 2.26
N GLU A 27 -9.93 -5.56 1.15
CA GLU A 27 -9.69 -6.88 0.59
C GLU A 27 -8.34 -6.90 -0.12
N VAL A 28 -7.51 -7.91 0.17
CA VAL A 28 -6.17 -8.04 -0.39
C VAL A 28 -6.11 -9.21 -1.36
N TYR A 29 -5.60 -8.94 -2.55
CA TYR A 29 -5.47 -9.94 -3.62
C TYR A 29 -4.06 -9.93 -4.19
N LYS A 30 -3.59 -11.10 -4.65
CA LYS A 30 -2.49 -11.18 -5.60
C LYS A 30 -3.04 -11.00 -7.00
N VAL A 31 -2.34 -10.18 -7.77
CA VAL A 31 -2.71 -9.88 -9.16
C VAL A 31 -1.49 -9.97 -10.05
N SER A 32 -1.71 -10.12 -11.35
CA SER A 32 -0.64 -10.07 -12.33
C SER A 32 -1.10 -9.39 -13.61
N ARG A 33 -0.18 -8.70 -14.29
CA ARG A 33 -0.39 -8.21 -15.65
C ARG A 33 0.75 -8.61 -16.57
N LYS A 34 0.45 -8.76 -17.85
CA LYS A 34 1.48 -8.99 -18.86
C LYS A 34 2.12 -7.66 -19.24
N ILE A 35 3.45 -7.58 -19.14
CA ILE A 35 4.23 -6.45 -19.63
C ILE A 35 4.59 -6.67 -21.11
N ASP A 36 5.02 -7.90 -21.44
CA ASP A 36 5.32 -8.31 -22.79
C ASP A 36 4.97 -9.80 -23.02
N LYS A 37 5.45 -10.40 -24.13
CA LYS A 37 5.16 -11.80 -24.48
C LYS A 37 5.68 -12.81 -23.45
N ASN A 38 6.77 -12.47 -22.75
CA ASN A 38 7.50 -13.39 -21.88
C ASN A 38 7.53 -12.94 -20.41
N THR A 39 7.15 -11.70 -20.13
CA THR A 39 7.28 -11.08 -18.80
C THR A 39 5.90 -10.74 -18.24
N ALA A 40 5.67 -11.19 -17.00
CA ALA A 40 4.52 -10.78 -16.21
C ALA A 40 4.99 -9.99 -15.00
N GLN A 41 4.25 -8.95 -14.64
CA GLN A 41 4.41 -8.20 -13.40
C GLN A 41 3.40 -8.72 -12.40
N ASN A 42 3.89 -9.16 -11.24
CA ASN A 42 3.07 -9.49 -10.08
C ASN A 42 2.90 -8.26 -9.20
N ALA A 43 1.75 -8.19 -8.53
CA ALA A 43 1.44 -7.10 -7.63
C ALA A 43 0.48 -7.56 -6.52
N ILE A 44 0.38 -6.75 -5.49
CA ILE A 44 -0.67 -6.81 -4.47
C ILE A 44 -1.70 -5.74 -4.80
N LEU A 45 -2.96 -6.15 -4.89
CA LEU A 45 -4.11 -5.25 -4.97
C LEU A 45 -4.73 -5.14 -3.59
N ARG A 46 -4.89 -3.92 -3.10
CA ARG A 46 -5.75 -3.56 -1.98
C ARG A 46 -7.01 -2.91 -2.53
N HIS A 47 -8.15 -3.45 -2.18
CA HIS A 47 -9.46 -2.99 -2.62
C HIS A 47 -10.29 -2.57 -1.42
N ALA A 48 -10.60 -1.29 -1.33
CA ALA A 48 -11.58 -0.75 -0.39
C ALA A 48 -12.90 -0.49 -1.10
N PHE A 49 -14.01 -0.78 -0.43
CA PHE A 49 -15.35 -0.66 -0.99
C PHE A 49 -16.33 -0.05 0.00
N VAL A 50 -17.03 0.97 -0.46
CA VAL A 50 -18.17 1.56 0.27
C VAL A 50 -19.45 1.27 -0.52
N GLY A 51 -20.32 0.45 0.09
CA GLY A 51 -21.60 0.05 -0.50
C GLY A 51 -22.72 1.03 -0.18
N LYS A 52 -23.85 0.87 -0.87
CA LYS A 52 -25.01 1.75 -0.87
C LYS A 52 -25.50 2.21 0.53
N SER A 53 -25.41 1.34 1.52
CA SER A 53 -25.87 1.67 2.90
C SER A 53 -24.99 2.68 3.63
N ASN A 54 -23.71 2.73 3.25
CA ASN A 54 -22.68 3.53 3.92
C ASN A 54 -22.10 4.62 3.00
N TYR A 55 -22.58 4.71 1.75
CA TYR A 55 -22.08 5.68 0.79
C TYR A 55 -22.48 7.09 1.20
N THR A 56 -21.51 7.98 1.26
CA THR A 56 -21.66 9.44 1.33
C THR A 56 -20.72 10.09 0.32
N ASP A 57 -20.96 11.34 -0.03
CA ASP A 57 -20.07 12.10 -0.90
C ASP A 57 -18.69 12.27 -0.25
N GLU A 58 -18.63 12.35 1.09
CA GLU A 58 -17.38 12.40 1.87
C GLU A 58 -16.51 11.14 1.68
N HIS A 59 -17.12 9.94 1.54
CA HIS A 59 -16.35 8.73 1.25
C HIS A 59 -15.74 8.75 -0.15
N ALA A 60 -16.47 9.26 -1.14
CA ALA A 60 -15.96 9.39 -2.50
C ALA A 60 -14.83 10.42 -2.59
N GLU A 61 -14.98 11.54 -1.87
CA GLU A 61 -13.95 12.57 -1.74
C GLU A 61 -12.69 11.99 -1.05
N TYR A 62 -12.85 11.30 0.08
CA TYR A 62 -11.75 10.63 0.77
C TYR A 62 -10.98 9.65 -0.12
N PHE A 63 -11.66 8.80 -0.90
CA PHE A 63 -10.97 7.88 -1.83
C PHE A 63 -10.23 8.62 -2.94
N THR A 64 -10.76 9.77 -3.38
CA THR A 64 -10.09 10.61 -4.38
C THR A 64 -8.85 11.27 -3.81
N GLU A 65 -8.94 11.84 -2.61
CA GLU A 65 -7.80 12.44 -1.90
C GLU A 65 -6.70 11.41 -1.65
N GLU A 66 -7.08 10.18 -1.30
CA GLU A 66 -6.15 9.07 -1.10
C GLU A 66 -5.42 8.70 -2.41
N ALA A 67 -6.14 8.64 -3.51
CA ALA A 67 -5.55 8.37 -4.82
C ALA A 67 -4.60 9.50 -5.25
N ASP A 68 -4.98 10.75 -5.05
CA ASP A 68 -4.15 11.92 -5.35
C ASP A 68 -2.88 11.93 -4.49
N PHE A 69 -3.00 11.55 -3.21
CA PHE A 69 -1.85 11.39 -2.32
C PHE A 69 -0.89 10.33 -2.84
N ILE A 70 -1.39 9.13 -3.19
CA ILE A 70 -0.58 8.04 -3.76
C ILE A 70 0.15 8.50 -5.02
N GLU A 71 -0.55 9.20 -5.92
CA GLU A 71 0.05 9.77 -7.13
C GLU A 71 1.19 10.77 -6.81
N SER A 72 1.09 11.51 -5.70
CA SER A 72 2.11 12.48 -5.28
C SER A 72 3.39 11.85 -4.74
N VAL A 73 3.30 10.62 -4.19
CA VAL A 73 4.43 9.93 -3.54
C VAL A 73 5.01 8.77 -4.35
N LYS A 74 4.29 8.24 -5.33
CA LYS A 74 4.70 7.03 -6.06
C LYS A 74 6.05 7.14 -6.80
N GLU A 75 6.47 8.35 -7.14
CA GLU A 75 7.75 8.61 -7.82
C GLU A 75 8.90 8.90 -6.84
N LEU A 76 8.65 8.87 -5.53
CA LEU A 76 9.69 9.07 -4.53
C LEU A 76 10.52 7.80 -4.36
N ASP A 77 11.84 7.95 -4.41
CA ASP A 77 12.75 6.83 -4.14
C ASP A 77 12.57 6.33 -2.70
N GLY A 78 12.64 5.02 -2.52
CA GLY A 78 12.42 4.38 -1.21
C GLY A 78 10.97 4.30 -0.75
N ILE A 79 9.99 4.82 -1.51
CA ILE A 79 8.59 4.59 -1.23
C ILE A 79 8.16 3.24 -1.83
N SER A 80 7.30 2.51 -1.11
CA SER A 80 6.68 1.29 -1.62
C SER A 80 6.13 1.59 -3.00
N ASN A 81 6.61 0.87 -4.00
CA ASN A 81 6.36 1.22 -5.38
C ASN A 81 4.88 1.02 -5.71
N TYR A 82 4.11 2.08 -5.63
CA TYR A 82 2.75 2.11 -6.12
C TYR A 82 2.78 1.97 -7.64
N LEU A 83 2.19 0.90 -8.14
CA LEU A 83 2.17 0.59 -9.58
C LEU A 83 1.00 1.25 -10.28
N ASP A 84 -0.12 1.38 -9.56
CA ASP A 84 -1.36 1.94 -10.09
C ASP A 84 -2.32 2.28 -8.95
N VAL A 85 -3.20 3.25 -9.17
CA VAL A 85 -4.30 3.57 -8.27
C VAL A 85 -5.53 3.97 -9.09
N TYR A 86 -6.71 3.54 -8.68
CA TYR A 86 -7.93 3.84 -9.41
C TYR A 86 -9.12 3.97 -8.46
N VAL A 87 -9.89 5.03 -8.63
CA VAL A 87 -11.15 5.26 -7.92
C VAL A 87 -12.32 5.08 -8.87
N GLN A 88 -13.30 4.29 -8.47
CA GLN A 88 -14.56 4.16 -9.19
C GLN A 88 -15.70 4.65 -8.31
N ASP A 89 -16.08 5.91 -8.48
CA ASP A 89 -17.31 6.44 -7.88
C ASP A 89 -18.50 6.22 -8.79
N ASN A 90 -19.53 5.58 -8.28
CA ASN A 90 -20.79 5.34 -8.99
C ASN A 90 -21.96 5.98 -8.24
N GLN A 91 -22.14 7.28 -8.44
CA GLN A 91 -23.19 8.07 -7.78
C GLN A 91 -24.60 7.51 -8.01
N ASN A 92 -24.88 6.93 -9.19
CA ASN A 92 -26.19 6.34 -9.48
C ASN A 92 -26.46 5.08 -8.64
N LYS A 93 -25.44 4.28 -8.35
CA LYS A 93 -25.53 3.08 -7.50
C LYS A 93 -25.26 3.38 -6.04
N LYS A 94 -24.74 4.56 -5.73
CA LYS A 94 -24.24 4.95 -4.41
C LYS A 94 -23.20 3.94 -3.90
N THR A 95 -22.15 3.73 -4.70
CA THR A 95 -21.01 2.89 -4.34
C THR A 95 -19.73 3.57 -4.76
N CYS A 96 -18.70 3.42 -3.96
CA CYS A 96 -17.35 3.86 -4.29
C CYS A 96 -16.35 2.75 -4.03
N ASP A 97 -15.45 2.55 -4.96
CA ASP A 97 -14.37 1.56 -4.91
C ASP A 97 -13.03 2.27 -5.07
N LEU A 98 -12.04 1.89 -4.27
CA LEU A 98 -10.64 2.30 -4.41
C LEU A 98 -9.78 1.05 -4.62
N TYR A 99 -8.98 1.07 -5.66
CA TYR A 99 -8.06 0.01 -6.06
C TYR A 99 -6.63 0.54 -5.99
N ILE A 100 -5.79 -0.06 -5.15
CA ILE A 100 -4.37 0.31 -5.01
C ILE A 100 -3.52 -0.90 -5.37
N PHE A 101 -2.63 -0.73 -6.33
CA PHE A 101 -1.70 -1.77 -6.78
C PHE A 101 -0.29 -1.41 -6.32
N THR A 102 0.34 -2.35 -5.60
CA THR A 102 1.72 -2.20 -5.13
C THR A 102 2.57 -3.37 -5.56
N GLU A 103 3.89 -3.20 -5.58
CA GLU A 103 4.82 -4.33 -5.73
C GLU A 103 4.57 -5.41 -4.67
N GLU A 104 4.76 -6.66 -5.04
CA GLU A 104 4.77 -7.78 -4.11
C GLU A 104 6.16 -7.84 -3.44
N LEU A 105 6.30 -7.23 -2.27
CA LEU A 105 7.53 -7.17 -1.48
C LEU A 105 7.36 -7.91 -0.15
N THR A 106 8.48 -8.34 0.44
CA THR A 106 8.51 -8.93 1.77
C THR A 106 8.60 -7.81 2.82
N SER A 107 7.74 -7.83 3.84
CA SER A 107 7.85 -6.88 4.94
C SER A 107 9.05 -7.19 5.83
N LEU A 108 9.57 -6.15 6.48
CA LEU A 108 10.64 -6.32 7.48
C LEU A 108 10.17 -7.22 8.63
N GLU A 109 8.89 -7.12 9.03
CA GLU A 109 8.31 -8.00 10.05
C GLU A 109 8.41 -9.49 9.67
N GLU A 110 8.08 -9.84 8.43
CA GLU A 110 8.21 -11.23 7.95
C GLU A 110 9.67 -11.66 7.88
N LEU A 111 10.55 -10.77 7.42
CA LEU A 111 11.98 -11.06 7.32
C LEU A 111 12.61 -11.30 8.71
N MET A 112 12.23 -10.52 9.71
CA MET A 112 12.70 -10.66 11.10
C MET A 112 12.34 -11.99 11.75
N LYS A 113 11.33 -12.70 11.25
CA LYS A 113 10.97 -14.05 11.77
C LYS A 113 12.01 -15.11 11.41
N THR A 114 12.75 -14.90 10.34
CA THR A 114 13.65 -15.90 9.76
C THR A 114 15.10 -15.44 9.65
N LYS A 115 15.37 -14.15 9.77
CA LYS A 115 16.69 -13.55 9.60
C LYS A 115 17.14 -12.80 10.88
N THR A 116 18.39 -13.03 11.27
CA THR A 116 19.11 -12.17 12.21
C THR A 116 19.96 -11.19 11.40
N PHE A 117 19.90 -9.92 11.74
CA PHE A 117 20.65 -8.88 11.04
C PHE A 117 22.03 -8.69 11.67
N ALA A 118 23.04 -8.51 10.85
CA ALA A 118 24.37 -8.10 11.27
C ALA A 118 24.39 -6.59 11.60
N GLU A 119 25.40 -6.15 12.33
CA GLU A 119 25.50 -4.74 12.76
C GLU A 119 25.56 -3.76 11.59
N ASP A 120 26.32 -4.09 10.56
CA ASP A 120 26.42 -3.31 9.32
C ASP A 120 25.09 -3.22 8.56
N GLU A 121 24.30 -4.29 8.52
CA GLU A 121 22.96 -4.29 7.94
C GLU A 121 22.00 -3.36 8.70
N VAL A 122 22.12 -3.29 10.04
CA VAL A 122 21.31 -2.39 10.87
C VAL A 122 21.71 -0.93 10.65
N VAL A 123 23.01 -0.66 10.52
CA VAL A 123 23.50 0.69 10.19
C VAL A 123 23.03 1.13 8.83
N ASP A 124 23.14 0.27 7.81
CA ASP A 124 22.68 0.55 6.45
C ASP A 124 21.16 0.79 6.41
N PHE A 125 20.39 -0.01 7.13
CA PHE A 125 18.95 0.22 7.33
C PHE A 125 18.67 1.62 7.90
N GLY A 126 19.39 2.03 8.93
CA GLY A 126 19.22 3.34 9.56
C GLY A 126 19.53 4.51 8.61
N ILE A 127 20.55 4.35 7.76
CA ILE A 127 20.92 5.34 6.75
C ILE A 127 19.79 5.46 5.70
N GLN A 128 19.37 4.34 5.11
CA GLN A 128 18.32 4.34 4.09
C GLN A 128 17.00 4.89 4.63
N MET A 129 16.61 4.54 5.86
CA MET A 129 15.40 5.08 6.50
C MET A 129 15.49 6.59 6.69
N SER A 130 16.64 7.12 7.11
CA SER A 130 16.85 8.56 7.30
C SER A 130 16.74 9.32 5.99
N GLU A 131 17.32 8.81 4.90
CA GLU A 131 17.24 9.39 3.56
C GLU A 131 15.79 9.44 3.05
N MET A 132 15.01 8.36 3.25
CA MET A 132 13.59 8.32 2.86
C MET A 132 12.75 9.31 3.67
N LEU A 133 12.99 9.43 4.97
CA LEU A 133 12.27 10.38 5.83
C LEU A 133 12.62 11.84 5.47
N GLU A 134 13.86 12.12 5.13
CA GLU A 134 14.28 13.45 4.63
C GLU A 134 13.57 13.78 3.31
N ALA A 135 13.44 12.82 2.40
CA ALA A 135 12.73 13.03 1.14
C ALA A 135 11.23 13.31 1.35
N LEU A 136 10.59 12.68 2.34
CA LEU A 136 9.21 12.95 2.71
C LEU A 136 9.06 14.32 3.37
N GLU A 137 9.96 14.67 4.30
CA GLU A 137 9.97 15.98 4.97
C GLU A 137 10.12 17.12 3.98
N ALA A 138 11.00 16.99 2.98
CA ALA A 138 11.19 17.98 1.93
C ALA A 138 9.90 18.27 1.12
N LYS A 139 8.94 17.37 1.15
CA LYS A 139 7.60 17.53 0.55
C LYS A 139 6.52 17.88 1.57
N ASN A 140 6.86 18.09 2.83
CA ASN A 140 5.93 18.25 3.95
C ASN A 140 4.97 17.06 4.11
N ILE A 141 5.45 15.85 3.82
CA ILE A 141 4.68 14.62 3.98
C ILE A 141 5.09 13.96 5.30
N PHE A 142 4.11 13.72 6.16
CA PHE A 142 4.29 13.02 7.42
C PHE A 142 3.79 11.58 7.28
N HIS A 143 4.63 10.58 7.55
CA HIS A 143 4.24 9.19 7.35
C HIS A 143 3.22 8.71 8.40
N GLY A 144 3.47 8.95 9.67
CA GLY A 144 2.57 8.65 10.79
C GLY A 144 2.37 7.18 11.16
N ASN A 145 2.89 6.22 10.35
CA ASN A 145 2.62 4.79 10.54
C ASN A 145 3.86 3.92 10.24
N ILE A 146 5.03 4.35 10.74
CA ILE A 146 6.28 3.60 10.55
C ILE A 146 6.31 2.41 11.50
N SER A 147 6.36 1.22 10.94
CA SER A 147 6.49 -0.04 11.68
C SER A 147 7.14 -1.11 10.81
N PRO A 148 7.68 -2.20 11.36
CA PRO A 148 8.24 -3.29 10.56
C PRO A 148 7.29 -3.90 9.54
N LYS A 149 5.98 -3.81 9.77
CA LYS A 149 4.93 -4.24 8.86
C LYS A 149 4.87 -3.36 7.58
N ASN A 150 5.17 -2.07 7.73
CA ASN A 150 5.08 -1.06 6.67
C ASN A 150 6.44 -0.72 6.04
N ILE A 151 7.49 -1.44 6.43
CA ILE A 151 8.81 -1.39 5.81
C ILE A 151 8.98 -2.65 5.00
N PHE A 152 9.40 -2.51 3.76
CA PHE A 152 9.55 -3.60 2.82
C PHE A 152 11.00 -3.73 2.36
N VAL A 153 11.38 -4.95 1.97
CA VAL A 153 12.73 -5.26 1.50
C VAL A 153 12.66 -5.76 0.06
N THR A 154 13.44 -5.13 -0.80
CA THR A 154 13.56 -5.52 -2.22
C THR A 154 14.51 -6.71 -2.37
N ALA A 155 14.48 -7.35 -3.53
CA ALA A 155 15.33 -8.50 -3.82
C ALA A 155 16.85 -8.16 -3.81
N ASP A 156 17.20 -6.91 -4.04
CA ASP A 156 18.58 -6.38 -3.98
C ASP A 156 18.97 -5.84 -2.59
N GLY A 157 18.09 -6.03 -1.59
CA GLY A 157 18.37 -5.71 -0.19
C GLY A 157 18.12 -4.26 0.20
N ARG A 158 17.53 -3.45 -0.68
CA ARG A 158 17.13 -2.08 -0.33
C ARG A 158 15.82 -2.06 0.42
N TYR A 159 15.63 -1.02 1.23
CA TYR A 159 14.41 -0.83 1.98
C TYR A 159 13.46 0.14 1.29
N LYS A 160 12.16 -0.05 1.52
CA LYS A 160 11.09 0.83 1.06
C LYS A 160 10.09 1.05 2.19
N ILE A 161 9.54 2.26 2.30
CA ILE A 161 8.46 2.58 3.22
C ILE A 161 7.14 2.56 2.46
N GLY A 162 6.14 1.87 3.03
CA GLY A 162 4.76 1.90 2.54
C GLY A 162 3.78 1.98 3.69
N GLY A 163 2.50 1.75 3.42
CA GLY A 163 1.47 1.77 4.47
C GLY A 163 1.16 3.18 4.98
N PHE A 164 1.23 4.18 4.10
CA PHE A 164 0.77 5.54 4.41
C PHE A 164 -0.73 5.58 4.67
N THR A 165 -1.47 4.65 4.07
CA THR A 165 -2.91 4.64 4.06
C THR A 165 -3.45 3.70 5.13
N ASP A 166 -4.14 4.26 6.09
CA ASP A 166 -5.02 3.52 6.99
C ASP A 166 -6.46 3.96 6.70
N PHE A 167 -7.21 3.13 5.98
CA PHE A 167 -8.59 3.41 5.57
C PHE A 167 -9.54 3.67 6.74
N GLU A 168 -9.16 3.30 7.95
CA GLU A 168 -9.95 3.56 9.14
C GLU A 168 -9.42 4.73 9.98
N GLY A 169 -8.29 5.36 9.57
CA GLY A 169 -7.63 6.42 10.34
C GLY A 169 -7.15 5.96 11.72
N LYS A 170 -7.00 4.64 11.90
CA LYS A 170 -6.58 4.05 13.17
C LYS A 170 -5.15 3.54 13.07
N ILE A 171 -4.31 4.01 13.96
CA ILE A 171 -3.02 3.39 14.20
C ILE A 171 -3.30 2.02 14.81
N THR A 172 -3.14 0.95 14.00
CA THR A 172 -3.48 -0.41 14.42
C THR A 172 -2.45 -1.03 15.34
N ASP A 173 -1.19 -0.57 15.28
CA ASP A 173 -0.11 -1.03 16.14
C ASP A 173 0.50 0.12 16.94
N THR A 174 0.01 0.28 18.17
CA THR A 174 0.48 1.33 19.07
C THR A 174 1.89 1.10 19.61
N SER A 175 2.49 -0.07 19.37
CA SER A 175 3.84 -0.41 19.85
C SER A 175 4.94 0.45 19.20
N PHE A 176 4.64 1.05 18.04
CA PHE A 176 5.58 1.87 17.26
C PHE A 176 5.20 3.34 17.21
N VAL A 177 4.14 3.74 17.93
CA VAL A 177 3.70 5.14 17.98
C VAL A 177 4.60 5.91 18.96
N ALA A 178 5.05 7.08 18.52
CA ALA A 178 5.84 7.96 19.37
C ALA A 178 5.03 8.42 20.60
N PRO A 179 5.64 8.52 21.80
CA PRO A 179 4.93 8.84 23.05
C PRO A 179 4.13 10.15 22.98
N GLU A 180 4.59 11.12 22.19
CA GLU A 180 3.95 12.44 22.01
C GLU A 180 2.66 12.40 21.20
N VAL A 181 2.32 11.25 20.61
CA VAL A 181 1.09 11.07 19.82
C VAL A 181 -0.07 10.50 20.66
N TYR A 182 0.19 10.11 21.91
CA TYR A 182 -0.82 9.62 22.86
C TYR A 182 -1.56 10.75 23.56
#